data_54620d94059bb0883449bedeac8b3af1
#
_entry.id   54620d94059bb0883449bedeac8b3af1
#
_cell.length_a   1.000
_cell.length_b   1.000
_cell.length_c   1.000
_cell.angle_alpha   90.00
_cell.angle_beta   90.00
_cell.angle_gamma   90.00
#
_symmetry.space_group_name_H-M   'P 1'
#
loop_
_entity.id
_entity.type
_entity.pdbx_description
1 polymer ?
#
loop_
_entity_poly.entity_id
_entity_poly.type
_entity_poly.pdbx_seq_one_letter_code
_entity_poly.pdbx_strand_id
1 'polypeptide(L)'
;MGRSNDFEVRQGSINTANARVRLADYVARRIAEHGVRHVFMLTGGGAMHLNDALGRAEGLHYVCCHHEQAAAMAAESYARLSGRMAAVNVTTGPGGINALNGVHGAYTDSIPMIVLSGQVKRETLRHNATVLVRQLGDQEADITDMVKSITKFAVTVSSPLDIRYLLEKALWLAESGRPGPVWLDIPIDIQSSLIEPARLRGFDPVAEGYGHEYAIPGEYGWLTGAALDRAAQDVVSAIREARRPVLMPGTGIRIAGVYEPFLELADKLGIAVAPAWNAQDLVPDNHPLYVGRPGTVGDRSGNFAVQCSDLLLVLGCRLNIRQISYNYAGFAPDAKKIMVDVDAPELFKPTISIDIPIHADLRTFVPAMIKALDGYEAPSAHRTYIDWAMERRRRYPAVLPEYWQTQGVVNPYCFTERLFEALEPDEVIVMADATAAVVTVQAAKLKKGQRLYSNSGAASMGYDLPATIGAWHAMPPTAKRVICLAGDGSIMQNFQELQTIIGQGIPAKIFLYNNSGYHSIRQTQQAYFDGHSVGCGPDSGVTFPDFGKVAQAFGFAYTRTSEHEDMVRAIADTLAAPGAAICEMFIDKGQNFAPKVSSRRLEDGSMVTAPLHDLAPFLPRDELIEAMRVPE
;
A
#
# COMPACT_ATOMS: atom_id res chain seq x y z
N MET A 1 -14.29 33.32 -1.78
CA MET A 1 -15.28 33.54 -2.85
C MET A 1 -15.85 32.18 -3.20
N GLY A 2 -17.14 31.96 -2.87
CA GLY A 2 -17.84 30.70 -3.02
C GLY A 2 -18.04 30.32 -4.48
N ARG A 3 -17.85 29.04 -4.79
CA ARG A 3 -18.39 28.43 -5.98
C ARG A 3 -19.48 27.44 -5.57
N SER A 4 -20.73 27.91 -5.67
CA SER A 4 -21.89 27.05 -5.78
C SER A 4 -21.94 26.51 -7.20
N ASN A 5 -21.86 25.20 -7.39
CA ASN A 5 -22.21 24.55 -8.65
C ASN A 5 -23.31 23.55 -8.38
N ASP A 6 -24.53 24.05 -8.44
CA ASP A 6 -25.73 23.24 -8.67
C ASP A 6 -25.74 22.85 -10.15
N PHE A 7 -25.48 21.59 -10.48
CA PHE A 7 -25.66 21.05 -11.82
C PHE A 7 -26.98 20.29 -11.88
N GLU A 8 -27.98 20.93 -12.44
CA GLU A 8 -29.18 20.25 -12.96
C GLU A 8 -28.80 19.29 -14.09
N VAL A 9 -29.11 18.03 -13.89
CA VAL A 9 -28.98 16.99 -14.92
C VAL A 9 -30.01 17.21 -16.02
N ARG A 10 -29.60 17.77 -17.12
CA ARG A 10 -30.42 17.72 -18.37
C ARG A 10 -30.29 16.34 -18.99
N GLN A 11 -31.30 15.52 -18.83
CA GLN A 11 -31.50 14.29 -19.62
C GLN A 11 -31.78 14.64 -21.09
N GLY A 12 -30.71 14.64 -21.88
CA GLY A 12 -30.81 14.59 -23.34
C GLY A 12 -30.62 13.16 -23.82
N SER A 13 -31.69 12.38 -23.96
CA SER A 13 -31.64 11.06 -24.59
C SER A 13 -31.44 11.22 -26.09
N ILE A 14 -30.17 11.24 -26.53
CA ILE A 14 -29.86 11.03 -27.95
C ILE A 14 -29.82 9.51 -28.16
N ASN A 15 -30.72 9.02 -29.00
CA ASN A 15 -30.79 7.63 -29.45
C ASN A 15 -29.54 7.32 -30.31
N THR A 16 -28.42 6.91 -29.68
CA THR A 16 -27.10 6.74 -30.29
C THR A 16 -26.78 5.29 -30.67
N ALA A 17 -27.75 4.41 -30.77
CA ALA A 17 -27.52 2.98 -31.02
C ALA A 17 -26.71 2.66 -32.30
N ASN A 18 -26.61 3.59 -33.27
CA ASN A 18 -25.88 3.40 -34.53
C ASN A 18 -24.86 4.53 -34.83
N ALA A 19 -24.54 5.40 -33.88
CA ALA A 19 -23.58 6.47 -34.12
C ALA A 19 -22.13 5.94 -34.08
N ARG A 20 -21.34 6.29 -35.12
CA ARG A 20 -19.90 6.07 -35.11
C ARG A 20 -19.25 7.04 -34.14
N VAL A 21 -18.35 6.51 -33.25
CA VAL A 21 -17.58 7.28 -32.29
C VAL A 21 -16.10 6.98 -32.46
N ARG A 22 -15.25 7.96 -32.15
CA ARG A 22 -13.79 7.72 -32.10
C ARG A 22 -13.50 6.73 -30.97
N LEU A 23 -12.63 5.75 -31.24
CA LEU A 23 -12.29 4.70 -30.26
C LEU A 23 -11.78 5.28 -28.94
N ALA A 24 -10.90 6.30 -28.98
CA ALA A 24 -10.40 6.96 -27.77
C ALA A 24 -11.54 7.56 -26.92
N ASP A 25 -12.55 8.19 -27.54
CA ASP A 25 -13.71 8.72 -26.82
C ASP A 25 -14.57 7.61 -26.20
N TYR A 26 -14.69 6.48 -26.92
CA TYR A 26 -15.35 5.29 -26.37
C TYR A 26 -14.65 4.77 -25.13
N VAL A 27 -13.30 4.61 -25.17
CA VAL A 27 -12.50 4.15 -24.02
C VAL A 27 -12.68 5.09 -22.83
N ALA A 28 -12.51 6.40 -23.03
CA ALA A 28 -12.64 7.39 -21.96
C ALA A 28 -14.04 7.36 -21.30
N ARG A 29 -15.10 7.29 -22.11
CA ARG A 29 -16.46 7.16 -21.59
C ARG A 29 -16.68 5.85 -20.82
N ARG A 30 -16.20 4.71 -21.34
CA ARG A 30 -16.41 3.41 -20.70
C ARG A 30 -15.70 3.27 -19.36
N ILE A 31 -14.48 3.82 -19.19
CA ILE A 31 -13.81 3.83 -17.89
C ILE A 31 -14.54 4.75 -16.89
N ALA A 32 -15.09 5.88 -17.35
CA ALA A 32 -15.93 6.75 -16.51
C ALA A 32 -17.22 6.06 -16.06
N GLU A 33 -17.92 5.38 -16.98
CA GLU A 33 -19.12 4.58 -16.71
C GLU A 33 -18.84 3.43 -15.75
N HIS A 34 -17.65 2.82 -15.82
CA HIS A 34 -17.22 1.76 -14.90
C HIS A 34 -17.00 2.27 -13.46
N GLY A 35 -16.83 3.57 -13.26
CA GLY A 35 -16.66 4.18 -11.94
C GLY A 35 -15.29 4.79 -11.68
N VAL A 36 -14.37 4.72 -12.63
CA VAL A 36 -13.10 5.49 -12.57
C VAL A 36 -13.45 6.98 -12.54
N ARG A 37 -12.81 7.73 -11.63
CA ARG A 37 -13.03 9.18 -11.47
C ARG A 37 -11.79 9.99 -11.74
N HIS A 38 -10.60 9.41 -11.58
CA HIS A 38 -9.33 10.12 -11.76
C HIS A 38 -8.40 9.38 -12.71
N VAL A 39 -7.74 10.16 -13.56
CA VAL A 39 -6.70 9.73 -14.49
C VAL A 39 -5.43 10.49 -14.16
N PHE A 40 -4.40 9.79 -13.74
CA PHE A 40 -3.07 10.36 -13.50
C PHE A 40 -2.24 10.18 -14.75
N MET A 41 -1.61 11.25 -15.25
CA MET A 41 -1.03 11.19 -16.58
C MET A 41 0.14 12.13 -16.79
N LEU A 42 0.96 11.77 -17.78
CA LEU A 42 1.86 12.67 -18.48
C LEU A 42 1.58 12.55 -19.97
N THR A 43 1.32 13.68 -20.61
CA THR A 43 0.93 13.70 -22.03
C THR A 43 2.11 13.46 -22.96
N GLY A 44 1.85 12.80 -24.11
CA GLY A 44 2.84 12.62 -25.16
C GLY A 44 2.18 12.26 -26.50
N GLY A 45 2.94 12.38 -27.59
CA GLY A 45 2.44 12.26 -28.96
C GLY A 45 1.78 10.92 -29.29
N GLY A 46 2.35 9.82 -28.81
CA GLY A 46 1.82 8.48 -29.07
C GLY A 46 0.45 8.20 -28.43
N ALA A 47 0.05 9.00 -27.42
CA ALA A 47 -1.25 8.92 -26.74
C ALA A 47 -2.18 10.12 -27.05
N MET A 48 -1.94 10.88 -28.13
CA MET A 48 -2.60 12.16 -28.33
C MET A 48 -4.13 12.08 -28.39
N HIS A 49 -4.69 11.04 -28.99
CA HIS A 49 -6.14 10.87 -29.03
C HIS A 49 -6.74 10.43 -27.68
N LEU A 50 -5.99 9.64 -26.89
CA LEU A 50 -6.35 9.28 -25.53
C LEU A 50 -6.30 10.52 -24.64
N ASN A 51 -5.24 11.34 -24.72
CA ASN A 51 -5.11 12.58 -23.96
C ASN A 51 -6.32 13.51 -24.17
N ASP A 52 -6.70 13.73 -25.43
CA ASP A 52 -7.86 14.56 -25.80
C ASP A 52 -9.17 13.96 -25.27
N ALA A 53 -9.38 12.67 -25.46
CA ALA A 53 -10.59 11.97 -25.04
C ALA A 53 -10.77 11.96 -23.52
N LEU A 54 -9.71 11.64 -22.78
CA LEU A 54 -9.72 11.62 -21.32
C LEU A 54 -9.94 13.01 -20.73
N GLY A 55 -9.36 14.05 -21.36
CA GLY A 55 -9.55 15.43 -20.93
C GLY A 55 -10.96 15.99 -21.17
N ARG A 56 -11.75 15.39 -22.08
CA ARG A 56 -13.12 15.81 -22.42
C ARG A 56 -14.21 14.95 -21.79
N ALA A 57 -13.85 13.76 -21.28
CA ALA A 57 -14.85 12.82 -20.78
C ALA A 57 -15.53 13.32 -19.51
N GLU A 58 -16.87 13.39 -19.55
CA GLU A 58 -17.65 13.74 -18.36
C GLU A 58 -17.43 12.71 -17.23
N GLY A 59 -17.27 13.23 -16.02
CA GLY A 59 -17.05 12.41 -14.82
C GLY A 59 -15.63 11.90 -14.62
N LEU A 60 -14.68 12.25 -15.51
CA LEU A 60 -13.25 12.04 -15.32
C LEU A 60 -12.56 13.35 -14.95
N HIS A 61 -11.65 13.26 -14.00
CA HIS A 61 -10.71 14.33 -13.64
C HIS A 61 -9.29 13.87 -13.94
N TYR A 62 -8.56 14.61 -14.75
CA TYR A 62 -7.17 14.30 -15.02
C TYR A 62 -6.23 15.09 -14.10
N VAL A 63 -5.17 14.43 -13.67
CA VAL A 63 -4.11 14.99 -12.83
C VAL A 63 -2.79 14.80 -13.58
N CYS A 64 -2.18 15.91 -14.01
CA CYS A 64 -0.89 15.86 -14.68
C CYS A 64 0.25 15.85 -13.65
N CYS A 65 1.09 14.82 -13.75
CA CYS A 65 2.36 14.71 -13.04
C CYS A 65 3.51 15.12 -13.94
N HIS A 66 4.69 15.29 -13.40
CA HIS A 66 5.92 15.61 -14.15
C HIS A 66 6.74 14.37 -14.49
N HIS A 67 6.30 13.18 -14.01
CA HIS A 67 6.92 11.90 -14.33
C HIS A 67 5.88 10.78 -14.30
N GLU A 68 5.98 9.80 -15.20
CA GLU A 68 5.02 8.70 -15.30
C GLU A 68 5.11 7.74 -14.09
N GLN A 69 6.27 7.58 -13.48
CA GLN A 69 6.42 6.87 -12.21
C GLN A 69 5.53 7.52 -11.14
N ALA A 70 5.55 8.84 -11.06
CA ALA A 70 4.72 9.58 -10.12
C ALA A 70 3.24 9.44 -10.45
N ALA A 71 2.85 9.48 -11.72
CA ALA A 71 1.47 9.26 -12.13
C ALA A 71 0.95 7.87 -11.69
N ALA A 72 1.74 6.81 -11.89
CA ALA A 72 1.39 5.46 -11.49
C ALA A 72 1.33 5.30 -9.94
N MET A 73 2.27 5.89 -9.20
CA MET A 73 2.26 5.87 -7.72
C MET A 73 1.10 6.70 -7.15
N ALA A 74 0.75 7.82 -7.77
CA ALA A 74 -0.42 8.62 -7.36
C ALA A 74 -1.74 7.87 -7.62
N ALA A 75 -1.86 7.19 -8.76
CA ALA A 75 -3.00 6.34 -9.08
C ALA A 75 -3.15 5.18 -8.07
N GLU A 76 -2.04 4.56 -7.68
CA GLU A 76 -2.00 3.51 -6.66
C GLU A 76 -2.53 4.03 -5.32
N SER A 77 -1.98 5.15 -4.85
CA SER A 77 -2.39 5.77 -3.58
C SER A 77 -3.85 6.20 -3.59
N TYR A 78 -4.33 6.79 -4.70
CA TYR A 78 -5.74 7.12 -4.89
C TYR A 78 -6.63 5.88 -4.75
N ALA A 79 -6.29 4.81 -5.45
CA ALA A 79 -7.09 3.59 -5.42
C ALA A 79 -7.07 2.91 -4.04
N ARG A 80 -5.91 2.88 -3.39
CA ARG A 80 -5.74 2.37 -2.02
C ARG A 80 -6.61 3.10 -1.00
N LEU A 81 -6.69 4.42 -1.10
CA LEU A 81 -7.45 5.23 -0.13
C LEU A 81 -8.94 5.27 -0.44
N SER A 82 -9.30 5.46 -1.71
CA SER A 82 -10.71 5.59 -2.14
C SER A 82 -11.45 4.25 -2.25
N GLY A 83 -10.73 3.12 -2.38
CA GLY A 83 -11.30 1.82 -2.73
C GLY A 83 -11.84 1.74 -4.17
N ARG A 84 -11.48 2.70 -5.04
CA ARG A 84 -11.92 2.77 -6.44
C ARG A 84 -10.72 2.64 -7.38
N MET A 85 -10.89 1.94 -8.49
CA MET A 85 -9.87 1.87 -9.53
C MET A 85 -9.51 3.27 -10.04
N ALA A 86 -8.20 3.53 -10.22
CA ALA A 86 -7.69 4.70 -10.92
C ALA A 86 -7.19 4.33 -12.31
N ALA A 87 -7.15 5.32 -13.21
CA ALA A 87 -6.50 5.17 -14.51
C ALA A 87 -5.15 5.89 -14.53
N VAL A 88 -4.20 5.31 -15.26
CA VAL A 88 -2.93 5.94 -15.65
C VAL A 88 -2.91 6.05 -17.16
N ASN A 89 -2.52 7.22 -17.69
CA ASN A 89 -2.35 7.37 -19.13
C ASN A 89 -0.94 7.88 -19.46
N VAL A 90 -0.23 7.14 -20.29
CA VAL A 90 1.17 7.38 -20.66
C VAL A 90 1.38 7.27 -22.17
N THR A 91 2.46 7.86 -22.67
CA THR A 91 2.79 7.78 -24.09
C THR A 91 3.61 6.53 -24.42
N THR A 92 3.92 6.37 -25.70
CA THR A 92 4.74 5.29 -26.29
C THR A 92 6.12 5.19 -25.63
N GLY A 93 6.63 3.97 -25.53
CA GLY A 93 8.02 3.67 -25.18
C GLY A 93 8.43 4.16 -23.80
N PRO A 94 9.27 5.22 -23.68
CA PRO A 94 9.78 5.69 -22.39
C PRO A 94 8.67 6.07 -21.40
N GLY A 95 7.51 6.55 -21.87
CA GLY A 95 6.37 6.87 -21.00
C GLY A 95 5.84 5.63 -20.29
N GLY A 96 5.63 4.54 -21.02
CA GLY A 96 5.24 3.26 -20.43
C GLY A 96 6.32 2.70 -19.50
N ILE A 97 7.58 2.70 -19.94
CA ILE A 97 8.73 2.18 -19.16
C ILE A 97 8.88 2.91 -17.83
N ASN A 98 8.73 4.22 -17.81
CA ASN A 98 8.84 5.02 -16.58
C ASN A 98 7.75 4.67 -15.55
N ALA A 99 6.56 4.23 -15.97
CA ALA A 99 5.46 3.90 -15.07
C ALA A 99 5.64 2.56 -14.31
N LEU A 100 6.58 1.70 -14.74
CA LEU A 100 6.69 0.31 -14.24
C LEU A 100 6.81 0.21 -12.72
N ASN A 101 7.56 1.09 -12.08
CA ASN A 101 7.76 1.05 -10.63
C ASN A 101 6.44 1.25 -9.86
N GLY A 102 5.60 2.22 -10.26
CA GLY A 102 4.30 2.43 -9.64
C GLY A 102 3.33 1.27 -9.91
N VAL A 103 3.34 0.72 -11.12
CA VAL A 103 2.53 -0.45 -11.49
C VAL A 103 2.95 -1.70 -10.70
N HIS A 104 4.27 -1.91 -10.50
CA HIS A 104 4.78 -2.99 -9.65
C HIS A 104 4.30 -2.84 -8.19
N GLY A 105 4.29 -1.61 -7.67
CA GLY A 105 3.74 -1.32 -6.34
C GLY A 105 2.26 -1.71 -6.22
N ALA A 106 1.45 -1.31 -7.20
CA ALA A 106 0.04 -1.68 -7.27
C ALA A 106 -0.17 -3.21 -7.36
N TYR A 107 0.65 -3.90 -8.16
CA TYR A 107 0.58 -5.36 -8.31
C TYR A 107 0.89 -6.10 -7.00
N THR A 108 1.98 -5.72 -6.34
CA THR A 108 2.41 -6.40 -5.10
C THR A 108 1.48 -6.15 -3.93
N ASP A 109 0.84 -4.98 -3.87
CA ASP A 109 -0.08 -4.60 -2.80
C ASP A 109 -1.56 -4.80 -3.15
N SER A 110 -1.84 -5.42 -4.31
CA SER A 110 -3.21 -5.80 -4.73
C SER A 110 -4.14 -4.60 -4.94
N ILE A 111 -3.64 -3.56 -5.59
CA ILE A 111 -4.37 -2.32 -5.84
C ILE A 111 -4.85 -2.29 -7.30
N PRO A 112 -6.17 -2.15 -7.56
CA PRO A 112 -6.72 -2.12 -8.91
C PRO A 112 -6.33 -0.83 -9.65
N MET A 113 -5.82 -0.99 -10.86
CA MET A 113 -5.39 0.11 -11.72
C MET A 113 -5.55 -0.26 -13.18
N ILE A 114 -6.03 0.65 -14.02
CA ILE A 114 -5.96 0.49 -15.47
C ILE A 114 -4.92 1.45 -16.04
N VAL A 115 -3.93 0.89 -16.75
CA VAL A 115 -2.94 1.67 -17.49
C VAL A 115 -3.32 1.68 -18.98
N LEU A 116 -3.42 2.87 -19.54
CA LEU A 116 -3.61 3.11 -20.96
C LEU A 116 -2.30 3.67 -21.50
N SER A 117 -1.64 2.98 -22.41
CA SER A 117 -0.47 3.51 -23.11
C SER A 117 -0.78 3.78 -24.58
N GLY A 118 -0.23 4.88 -25.07
CA GLY A 118 -0.16 5.09 -26.51
C GLY A 118 0.94 4.23 -27.15
N GLN A 119 0.78 3.90 -28.41
CA GLN A 119 1.73 3.12 -29.18
C GLN A 119 1.86 3.69 -30.60
N VAL A 120 2.95 3.34 -31.28
CA VAL A 120 3.15 3.66 -32.69
C VAL A 120 2.04 3.06 -33.56
N LYS A 121 1.95 3.45 -34.83
CA LYS A 121 1.00 2.83 -35.77
C LYS A 121 1.28 1.33 -35.87
N ARG A 122 0.20 0.53 -36.02
CA ARG A 122 0.31 -0.93 -36.17
C ARG A 122 1.28 -1.36 -37.26
N GLU A 123 1.29 -0.68 -38.38
CA GLU A 123 2.19 -0.98 -39.52
C GLU A 123 3.67 -0.83 -39.18
N THR A 124 4.01 -0.02 -38.16
CA THR A 124 5.38 0.25 -37.70
C THR A 124 5.72 -0.47 -36.39
N LEU A 125 4.89 -1.40 -35.93
CA LEU A 125 5.25 -2.27 -34.81
C LEU A 125 6.31 -3.28 -35.25
N ARG A 126 7.37 -3.44 -34.46
CA ARG A 126 8.52 -4.30 -34.78
C ARG A 126 8.14 -5.77 -35.04
N HIS A 127 7.10 -6.26 -34.35
CA HIS A 127 6.63 -7.64 -34.56
C HIS A 127 5.92 -7.86 -35.90
N ASN A 128 5.59 -6.78 -36.62
CA ASN A 128 5.09 -6.85 -38.00
C ASN A 128 6.22 -6.80 -39.05
N ALA A 129 7.47 -6.57 -38.61
CA ALA A 129 8.60 -6.61 -39.54
C ALA A 129 8.90 -8.05 -39.99
N THR A 130 9.29 -8.20 -41.25
CA THR A 130 9.68 -9.49 -41.83
C THR A 130 11.05 -9.97 -41.37
N VAL A 131 11.81 -9.11 -40.70
CA VAL A 131 13.13 -9.38 -40.14
C VAL A 131 13.19 -8.94 -38.68
N LEU A 132 14.03 -9.57 -37.88
CA LEU A 132 14.18 -9.22 -36.47
C LEU A 132 14.93 -7.90 -36.33
N VAL A 133 14.20 -6.83 -36.06
CA VAL A 133 14.74 -5.50 -35.75
C VAL A 133 14.59 -5.18 -34.25
N ARG A 134 15.46 -4.32 -33.72
CA ARG A 134 15.33 -3.86 -32.32
C ARG A 134 14.16 -2.90 -32.14
N GLN A 135 13.93 -2.03 -33.11
CA GLN A 135 12.89 -1.00 -33.15
C GLN A 135 12.53 -0.73 -34.60
N LEU A 136 11.26 -0.55 -34.93
CA LEU A 136 10.77 -0.14 -36.25
C LEU A 136 10.06 1.20 -36.17
N GLY A 137 9.11 1.35 -35.26
CA GLY A 137 8.44 2.62 -35.01
C GLY A 137 9.25 3.55 -34.11
N ASP A 138 9.04 4.86 -34.27
CA ASP A 138 9.72 5.86 -33.45
C ASP A 138 9.31 5.75 -31.97
N GLN A 139 10.29 5.66 -31.06
CA GLN A 139 10.09 5.44 -29.61
C GLN A 139 9.39 4.12 -29.24
N GLU A 140 9.18 3.21 -30.19
CA GLU A 140 8.53 1.94 -29.94
C GLU A 140 9.23 1.13 -28.83
N ALA A 141 8.45 0.57 -27.92
CA ALA A 141 8.83 -0.48 -26.99
C ALA A 141 7.71 -1.54 -26.91
N ASP A 142 8.08 -2.79 -26.72
CA ASP A 142 7.13 -3.87 -26.47
C ASP A 142 6.73 -3.86 -25.01
N ILE A 143 5.92 -2.87 -24.65
CA ILE A 143 5.57 -2.61 -23.27
C ILE A 143 4.74 -3.74 -22.66
N THR A 144 3.89 -4.40 -23.47
CA THR A 144 3.05 -5.49 -22.97
C THR A 144 3.85 -6.69 -22.52
N ASP A 145 4.95 -7.01 -23.21
CA ASP A 145 5.88 -8.05 -22.76
C ASP A 145 6.64 -7.66 -21.50
N MET A 146 7.04 -6.39 -21.37
CA MET A 146 7.74 -5.88 -20.19
C MET A 146 6.89 -5.95 -18.92
N VAL A 147 5.57 -5.76 -19.01
CA VAL A 147 4.69 -5.66 -17.85
C VAL A 147 3.94 -6.94 -17.51
N LYS A 148 4.10 -8.01 -18.25
CA LYS A 148 3.42 -9.31 -18.00
C LYS A 148 3.55 -9.82 -16.57
N SER A 149 4.71 -9.66 -15.96
CA SER A 149 4.98 -10.16 -14.60
C SER A 149 4.47 -9.25 -13.48
N ILE A 150 4.01 -8.05 -13.82
CA ILE A 150 3.54 -7.03 -12.88
C ILE A 150 2.12 -6.53 -13.18
N THR A 151 1.38 -7.28 -13.99
CA THR A 151 -0.02 -6.99 -14.33
C THR A 151 -0.84 -8.28 -14.35
N LYS A 152 -2.12 -8.18 -14.10
CA LYS A 152 -3.07 -9.30 -14.26
C LYS A 152 -3.43 -9.56 -15.71
N PHE A 153 -3.36 -8.52 -16.54
CA PHE A 153 -3.64 -8.58 -17.95
C PHE A 153 -2.91 -7.45 -18.68
N ALA A 154 -2.23 -7.77 -19.76
CA ALA A 154 -1.57 -6.79 -20.62
C ALA A 154 -1.74 -7.19 -22.08
N VAL A 155 -2.18 -6.24 -22.91
CA VAL A 155 -2.41 -6.50 -24.33
C VAL A 155 -2.23 -5.25 -25.18
N THR A 156 -1.60 -5.41 -26.35
CA THR A 156 -1.63 -4.39 -27.42
C THR A 156 -2.88 -4.60 -28.29
N VAL A 157 -3.69 -3.57 -28.43
CA VAL A 157 -4.92 -3.62 -29.22
C VAL A 157 -4.58 -3.71 -30.71
N SER A 158 -4.83 -4.87 -31.34
CA SER A 158 -4.48 -5.12 -32.74
C SER A 158 -5.61 -4.74 -33.72
N SER A 159 -6.85 -4.70 -33.25
CA SER A 159 -8.03 -4.35 -34.05
C SER A 159 -8.95 -3.39 -33.30
N PRO A 160 -9.48 -2.35 -33.96
CA PRO A 160 -10.50 -1.49 -33.36
C PRO A 160 -11.77 -2.24 -32.94
N LEU A 161 -12.06 -3.39 -33.58
CA LEU A 161 -13.24 -4.20 -33.30
C LEU A 161 -13.14 -4.96 -31.96
N ASP A 162 -11.96 -5.13 -31.43
CA ASP A 162 -11.73 -5.86 -30.18
C ASP A 162 -11.77 -4.96 -28.94
N ILE A 163 -11.84 -3.63 -29.13
CA ILE A 163 -11.68 -2.69 -28.02
C ILE A 163 -12.69 -2.89 -26.89
N ARG A 164 -13.95 -3.15 -27.22
CA ARG A 164 -14.98 -3.37 -26.20
C ARG A 164 -14.67 -4.59 -25.36
N TYR A 165 -14.36 -5.71 -26.00
CA TYR A 165 -14.02 -6.97 -25.36
C TYR A 165 -12.79 -6.83 -24.47
N LEU A 166 -11.70 -6.26 -24.99
CA LEU A 166 -10.45 -6.11 -24.28
C LEU A 166 -10.57 -5.14 -23.09
N LEU A 167 -11.30 -4.05 -23.24
CA LEU A 167 -11.52 -3.08 -22.18
C LEU A 167 -12.41 -3.66 -21.07
N GLU A 168 -13.54 -4.29 -21.42
CA GLU A 168 -14.43 -4.92 -20.43
C GLU A 168 -13.70 -6.03 -19.67
N LYS A 169 -12.89 -6.85 -20.36
CA LYS A 169 -12.04 -7.89 -19.75
C LYS A 169 -10.99 -7.30 -18.81
N ALA A 170 -10.29 -6.25 -19.25
CA ALA A 170 -9.29 -5.57 -18.42
C ALA A 170 -9.88 -5.02 -17.13
N LEU A 171 -10.99 -4.26 -17.23
CA LEU A 171 -11.69 -3.68 -16.08
C LEU A 171 -12.15 -4.75 -15.08
N TRP A 172 -12.74 -5.83 -15.60
CA TRP A 172 -13.19 -6.94 -14.76
C TRP A 172 -12.01 -7.64 -14.06
N LEU A 173 -10.93 -7.94 -14.80
CA LEU A 173 -9.75 -8.60 -14.23
C LEU A 173 -9.05 -7.75 -13.17
N ALA A 174 -9.02 -6.41 -13.34
CA ALA A 174 -8.40 -5.52 -12.37
C ALA A 174 -9.02 -5.63 -10.97
N GLU A 175 -10.32 -5.88 -10.88
CA GLU A 175 -11.08 -5.90 -9.61
C GLU A 175 -11.49 -7.30 -9.15
N SER A 176 -11.41 -8.32 -10.03
CA SER A 176 -11.83 -9.67 -9.69
C SER A 176 -10.80 -10.40 -8.84
N GLY A 177 -11.27 -11.24 -7.90
CA GLY A 177 -10.44 -12.02 -6.99
C GLY A 177 -9.45 -11.15 -6.21
N ARG A 178 -8.15 -11.44 -6.27
CA ARG A 178 -7.10 -10.54 -5.79
C ARG A 178 -6.93 -9.40 -6.79
N PRO A 179 -7.27 -8.14 -6.44
CA PRO A 179 -7.18 -7.02 -7.37
C PRO A 179 -5.74 -6.74 -7.82
N GLY A 180 -5.60 -6.00 -8.92
CA GLY A 180 -4.29 -5.60 -9.40
C GLY A 180 -4.34 -4.83 -10.71
N PRO A 181 -3.20 -4.33 -11.19
CA PRO A 181 -3.12 -3.52 -12.40
C PRO A 181 -3.35 -4.35 -13.65
N VAL A 182 -3.92 -3.67 -14.66
CA VAL A 182 -4.09 -4.15 -16.02
C VAL A 182 -3.56 -3.10 -17.01
N TRP A 183 -3.20 -3.52 -18.22
CA TRP A 183 -2.56 -2.65 -19.20
C TRP A 183 -3.15 -2.83 -20.61
N LEU A 184 -3.66 -1.75 -21.18
CA LEU A 184 -4.05 -1.69 -22.61
C LEU A 184 -3.11 -0.75 -23.35
N ASP A 185 -2.34 -1.31 -24.29
CA ASP A 185 -1.45 -0.58 -25.17
C ASP A 185 -2.17 -0.34 -26.51
N ILE A 186 -2.43 0.93 -26.84
CA ILE A 186 -3.36 1.28 -27.92
C ILE A 186 -2.62 2.05 -29.03
N PRO A 187 -2.36 1.43 -30.19
CA PRO A 187 -1.73 2.09 -31.33
C PRO A 187 -2.47 3.35 -31.79
N ILE A 188 -1.72 4.38 -32.19
CA ILE A 188 -2.29 5.70 -32.51
C ILE A 188 -3.32 5.68 -33.64
N ASP A 189 -3.16 4.80 -34.61
CA ASP A 189 -4.15 4.59 -35.70
C ASP A 189 -5.42 3.90 -35.18
N ILE A 190 -5.32 3.05 -34.18
CA ILE A 190 -6.46 2.47 -33.47
C ILE A 190 -7.18 3.53 -32.63
N GLN A 191 -6.44 4.37 -31.86
CA GLN A 191 -7.04 5.44 -31.06
C GLN A 191 -7.94 6.36 -31.87
N SER A 192 -7.56 6.67 -33.13
CA SER A 192 -8.30 7.56 -34.04
C SER A 192 -9.43 6.88 -34.80
N SER A 193 -9.52 5.55 -34.82
CA SER A 193 -10.48 4.78 -35.58
C SER A 193 -11.92 5.09 -35.17
N LEU A 194 -12.83 5.11 -36.15
CA LEU A 194 -14.28 5.21 -35.92
C LEU A 194 -14.88 3.82 -35.75
N ILE A 195 -15.56 3.59 -34.63
CA ILE A 195 -16.23 2.34 -34.28
C ILE A 195 -17.73 2.52 -34.11
N GLU A 196 -18.47 1.43 -34.25
CA GLU A 196 -19.90 1.34 -33.94
C GLU A 196 -20.07 0.47 -32.68
N PRO A 197 -20.14 1.03 -31.48
CA PRO A 197 -20.07 0.26 -30.20
C PRO A 197 -21.13 -0.83 -30.09
N ALA A 198 -22.34 -0.63 -30.65
CA ALA A 198 -23.42 -1.61 -30.62
C ALA A 198 -23.11 -2.90 -31.38
N ARG A 199 -22.15 -2.87 -32.33
CA ARG A 199 -21.72 -4.03 -33.11
C ARG A 199 -20.50 -4.75 -32.56
N LEU A 200 -19.88 -4.19 -31.52
CA LEU A 200 -18.69 -4.79 -30.95
C LEU A 200 -19.04 -5.94 -29.97
N ARG A 201 -18.26 -7.00 -30.03
CA ARG A 201 -18.34 -8.10 -29.06
C ARG A 201 -18.02 -7.58 -27.67
N GLY A 202 -18.84 -7.91 -26.67
CA GLY A 202 -18.57 -7.68 -25.26
C GLY A 202 -17.78 -8.84 -24.63
N PHE A 203 -17.37 -8.65 -23.39
CA PHE A 203 -16.77 -9.68 -22.57
C PHE A 203 -17.82 -10.26 -21.60
N ASP A 204 -17.92 -11.57 -21.54
CA ASP A 204 -18.74 -12.29 -20.56
C ASP A 204 -17.83 -13.22 -19.77
N PRO A 205 -17.53 -12.90 -18.49
CA PRO A 205 -16.62 -13.69 -17.69
C PRO A 205 -17.12 -15.13 -17.49
N VAL A 206 -18.42 -15.36 -17.34
CA VAL A 206 -18.98 -16.69 -17.13
C VAL A 206 -18.86 -17.55 -18.37
N ALA A 207 -19.17 -16.98 -19.55
CA ALA A 207 -19.05 -17.69 -20.84
C ALA A 207 -17.60 -18.04 -21.17
N GLU A 208 -16.62 -17.29 -20.65
CA GLU A 208 -15.19 -17.53 -20.85
C GLU A 208 -14.54 -18.38 -19.73
N GLY A 209 -15.34 -18.92 -18.81
CA GLY A 209 -14.86 -19.78 -17.74
C GLY A 209 -14.26 -19.03 -16.54
N TYR A 210 -14.37 -17.71 -16.53
CA TYR A 210 -13.99 -16.89 -15.39
C TYR A 210 -15.11 -16.88 -14.34
N GLY A 211 -15.21 -17.66 -13.48
CA GLY A 211 -16.18 -17.65 -12.36
C GLY A 211 -15.66 -18.47 -11.21
N HIS A 212 -14.69 -19.31 -11.54
CA HIS A 212 -14.04 -20.21 -10.61
C HIS A 212 -12.51 -20.13 -10.72
N GLU A 213 -11.99 -19.00 -11.19
CA GLU A 213 -10.56 -18.78 -11.47
C GLU A 213 -9.65 -19.06 -10.27
N TYR A 214 -10.21 -18.90 -9.09
CA TYR A 214 -9.47 -19.06 -7.85
C TYR A 214 -9.77 -20.37 -7.15
N ALA A 215 -10.55 -21.26 -7.78
CA ALA A 215 -10.85 -22.57 -7.23
C ALA A 215 -9.64 -23.50 -7.43
N ILE A 216 -9.02 -23.91 -6.34
CA ILE A 216 -8.13 -25.05 -6.34
C ILE A 216 -9.00 -26.31 -6.50
N PRO A 217 -8.69 -27.20 -7.44
CA PRO A 217 -9.40 -28.47 -7.54
C PRO A 217 -9.27 -29.26 -6.24
N GLY A 218 -10.40 -29.74 -5.67
CA GLY A 218 -10.42 -30.59 -4.50
C GLY A 218 -10.92 -29.91 -3.22
N GLU A 219 -10.40 -30.35 -2.07
CA GLU A 219 -10.87 -29.99 -0.72
C GLU A 219 -10.80 -28.49 -0.38
N TYR A 220 -9.91 -27.76 -1.05
CA TYR A 220 -9.63 -26.33 -0.78
C TYR A 220 -10.20 -25.39 -1.87
N GLY A 221 -11.28 -25.79 -2.54
CA GLY A 221 -11.97 -24.94 -3.51
C GLY A 221 -12.57 -23.68 -2.86
N TRP A 222 -12.93 -22.72 -3.71
CA TRP A 222 -13.60 -21.48 -3.30
C TRP A 222 -14.87 -21.75 -2.49
N LEU A 223 -14.92 -21.26 -1.23
CA LEU A 223 -16.02 -21.52 -0.33
C LEU A 223 -17.14 -20.49 -0.47
N THR A 224 -18.36 -20.99 -0.59
CA THR A 224 -19.59 -20.19 -0.62
C THR A 224 -20.74 -20.91 0.10
N GLY A 225 -21.81 -20.18 0.43
CA GLY A 225 -23.04 -20.73 0.98
C GLY A 225 -22.79 -21.58 2.23
N ALA A 226 -23.42 -22.76 2.31
CA ALA A 226 -23.35 -23.61 3.49
C ALA A 226 -21.93 -24.12 3.83
N ALA A 227 -21.04 -24.24 2.86
CA ALA A 227 -19.65 -24.62 3.12
C ALA A 227 -18.89 -23.48 3.82
N LEU A 228 -19.13 -22.23 3.40
CA LEU A 228 -18.59 -21.04 4.04
C LEU A 228 -19.12 -20.88 5.48
N ASP A 229 -20.44 -21.06 5.68
CA ASP A 229 -21.07 -21.00 7.01
C ASP A 229 -20.47 -22.06 7.96
N ARG A 230 -20.22 -23.28 7.49
CA ARG A 230 -19.55 -24.33 8.29
C ARG A 230 -18.12 -23.93 8.63
N ALA A 231 -17.34 -23.46 7.65
CA ALA A 231 -15.97 -23.02 7.90
C ALA A 231 -15.93 -21.90 8.96
N ALA A 232 -16.86 -20.95 8.93
CA ALA A 232 -16.96 -19.91 9.95
C ALA A 232 -17.27 -20.48 11.34
N GLN A 233 -18.18 -21.46 11.44
CA GLN A 233 -18.48 -22.15 12.70
C GLN A 233 -17.28 -22.94 13.24
N ASP A 234 -16.55 -23.63 12.38
CA ASP A 234 -15.33 -24.37 12.75
C ASP A 234 -14.25 -23.44 13.28
N VAL A 235 -14.09 -22.25 12.67
CA VAL A 235 -13.16 -21.21 13.16
C VAL A 235 -13.59 -20.70 14.53
N VAL A 236 -14.86 -20.39 14.75
CA VAL A 236 -15.38 -19.96 16.06
C VAL A 236 -15.16 -21.04 17.12
N SER A 237 -15.38 -22.31 16.76
CA SER A 237 -15.13 -23.44 17.66
C SER A 237 -13.66 -23.56 18.05
N ALA A 238 -12.75 -23.46 17.07
CA ALA A 238 -11.31 -23.47 17.31
C ALA A 238 -10.86 -22.30 18.21
N ILE A 239 -11.40 -21.10 17.99
CA ILE A 239 -11.12 -19.93 18.85
C ILE A 239 -11.61 -20.17 20.28
N ARG A 240 -12.79 -20.74 20.48
CA ARG A 240 -13.34 -21.05 21.81
C ARG A 240 -12.47 -22.04 22.59
N GLU A 241 -11.85 -22.99 21.89
CA GLU A 241 -10.97 -24.00 22.50
C GLU A 241 -9.58 -23.47 22.81
N ALA A 242 -9.11 -22.46 22.08
CA ALA A 242 -7.81 -21.83 22.27
C ALA A 242 -7.77 -21.03 23.58
N ARG A 243 -6.61 -20.98 24.20
CA ARG A 243 -6.35 -20.17 25.41
C ARG A 243 -5.70 -18.83 25.09
N ARG A 244 -4.93 -18.77 24.00
CA ARG A 244 -4.11 -17.63 23.58
C ARG A 244 -4.31 -17.27 22.11
N PRO A 245 -5.57 -17.08 21.68
CA PRO A 245 -5.83 -16.76 20.28
C PRO A 245 -5.40 -15.32 19.94
N VAL A 246 -4.85 -15.16 18.73
CA VAL A 246 -4.49 -13.85 18.15
C VAL A 246 -5.16 -13.69 16.79
N LEU A 247 -5.76 -12.53 16.56
CA LEU A 247 -6.26 -12.08 15.26
C LEU A 247 -5.22 -11.21 14.58
N MET A 248 -4.78 -11.61 13.39
CA MET A 248 -3.86 -10.85 12.53
C MET A 248 -4.58 -10.38 11.25
N PRO A 249 -5.18 -9.19 11.25
CA PRO A 249 -5.80 -8.63 10.05
C PRO A 249 -4.74 -8.00 9.14
N GLY A 250 -4.95 -8.17 7.83
CA GLY A 250 -4.15 -7.54 6.78
C GLY A 250 -4.92 -6.49 5.98
N THR A 251 -4.28 -5.92 4.97
CA THR A 251 -4.86 -4.91 4.07
C THR A 251 -6.07 -5.44 3.28
N GLY A 252 -6.22 -6.76 3.15
CA GLY A 252 -7.38 -7.41 2.55
C GLY A 252 -8.71 -6.99 3.16
N ILE A 253 -8.76 -6.59 4.43
CA ILE A 253 -9.95 -6.04 5.09
C ILE A 253 -10.44 -4.76 4.38
N ARG A 254 -9.53 -3.83 4.08
CA ARG A 254 -9.88 -2.59 3.38
C ARG A 254 -10.14 -2.81 1.90
N ILE A 255 -9.34 -3.67 1.24
CA ILE A 255 -9.52 -4.02 -0.16
C ILE A 255 -10.88 -4.68 -0.41
N ALA A 256 -11.32 -5.54 0.50
CA ALA A 256 -12.65 -6.14 0.46
C ALA A 256 -13.79 -5.18 0.87
N GLY A 257 -13.48 -3.97 1.35
CA GLY A 257 -14.50 -3.01 1.81
C GLY A 257 -15.27 -3.43 3.06
N VAL A 258 -14.68 -4.28 3.91
CA VAL A 258 -15.34 -4.82 5.11
C VAL A 258 -14.79 -4.26 6.42
N TYR A 259 -14.33 -3.02 6.39
CA TYR A 259 -13.69 -2.40 7.56
C TYR A 259 -14.62 -2.30 8.79
N GLU A 260 -15.84 -1.77 8.62
CA GLU A 260 -16.79 -1.65 9.74
C GLU A 260 -17.28 -3.04 10.24
N PRO A 261 -17.66 -3.99 9.37
CA PRO A 261 -17.95 -5.35 9.80
C PRO A 261 -16.76 -6.05 10.49
N PHE A 262 -15.52 -5.74 10.08
CA PHE A 262 -14.33 -6.26 10.74
C PHE A 262 -14.18 -5.74 12.18
N LEU A 263 -14.45 -4.46 12.43
CA LEU A 263 -14.42 -3.91 13.80
C LEU A 263 -15.48 -4.60 14.70
N GLU A 264 -16.69 -4.79 14.18
CA GLU A 264 -17.73 -5.56 14.88
C GLU A 264 -17.26 -6.99 15.16
N LEU A 265 -16.66 -7.66 14.18
CA LEU A 265 -16.12 -9.01 14.34
C LEU A 265 -15.04 -9.06 15.43
N ALA A 266 -14.09 -8.12 15.42
CA ALA A 266 -13.02 -8.05 16.41
C ALA A 266 -13.56 -7.88 17.83
N ASP A 267 -14.53 -6.97 18.01
CA ASP A 267 -15.18 -6.73 19.30
C ASP A 267 -15.94 -7.97 19.80
N LYS A 268 -16.69 -8.64 18.93
CA LYS A 268 -17.43 -9.87 19.28
C LYS A 268 -16.50 -11.04 19.62
N LEU A 269 -15.39 -11.19 18.92
CA LEU A 269 -14.40 -12.24 19.20
C LEU A 269 -13.73 -12.06 20.55
N GLY A 270 -13.46 -10.83 20.97
CA GLY A 270 -12.82 -10.54 22.26
C GLY A 270 -11.45 -11.18 22.43
N ILE A 271 -10.66 -11.28 21.35
CA ILE A 271 -9.30 -11.85 21.34
C ILE A 271 -8.24 -10.79 21.03
N ALA A 272 -6.98 -11.09 21.31
CA ALA A 272 -5.87 -10.19 21.04
C ALA A 272 -5.77 -9.86 19.55
N VAL A 273 -5.61 -8.58 19.19
CA VAL A 273 -5.46 -8.10 17.81
C VAL A 273 -4.06 -7.56 17.58
N ALA A 274 -3.36 -8.13 16.61
CA ALA A 274 -2.02 -7.76 16.19
C ALA A 274 -1.99 -7.49 14.67
N PRO A 275 -2.29 -6.26 14.21
CA PRO A 275 -2.38 -5.94 12.78
C PRO A 275 -1.05 -6.15 12.03
N ALA A 276 -1.15 -6.59 10.78
CA ALA A 276 0.01 -6.72 9.91
C ALA A 276 0.61 -5.34 9.55
N TRP A 277 1.83 -5.34 9.01
CA TRP A 277 2.66 -4.17 8.76
C TRP A 277 1.91 -2.97 8.13
N ASN A 278 1.23 -3.15 7.01
CA ASN A 278 0.53 -2.05 6.29
C ASN A 278 -0.97 -1.98 6.64
N ALA A 279 -1.37 -2.61 7.74
CA ALA A 279 -2.75 -2.71 8.19
C ALA A 279 -2.95 -2.15 9.62
N GLN A 280 -1.97 -1.38 10.10
CA GLN A 280 -1.96 -0.85 11.47
C GLN A 280 -3.13 0.10 11.76
N ASP A 281 -3.60 0.79 10.73
CA ASP A 281 -4.72 1.72 10.80
C ASP A 281 -6.10 1.03 10.85
N LEU A 282 -6.13 -0.31 10.91
CA LEU A 282 -7.37 -1.07 11.09
C LEU A 282 -7.91 -0.97 12.52
N VAL A 283 -7.02 -0.81 13.49
CA VAL A 283 -7.40 -0.73 14.90
C VAL A 283 -6.60 0.40 15.57
N PRO A 284 -7.23 1.37 16.25
CA PRO A 284 -6.51 2.45 16.92
C PRO A 284 -5.69 1.91 18.10
N ASP A 285 -4.61 2.60 18.43
CA ASP A 285 -3.67 2.18 19.48
C ASP A 285 -4.28 2.09 20.89
N ASN A 286 -5.37 2.78 21.14
CA ASN A 286 -6.10 2.73 22.41
C ASN A 286 -7.23 1.68 22.44
N HIS A 287 -7.36 0.87 21.39
CA HIS A 287 -8.35 -0.20 21.39
C HIS A 287 -8.03 -1.27 22.44
N PRO A 288 -9.01 -1.75 23.24
CA PRO A 288 -8.75 -2.67 24.36
C PRO A 288 -8.22 -4.05 23.95
N LEU A 289 -8.33 -4.41 22.69
CA LEU A 289 -7.82 -5.69 22.14
C LEU A 289 -6.47 -5.53 21.42
N TYR A 290 -6.00 -4.31 21.19
CA TYR A 290 -4.78 -4.06 20.43
C TYR A 290 -3.54 -4.35 21.26
N VAL A 291 -2.73 -5.34 20.85
CA VAL A 291 -1.58 -5.85 21.64
C VAL A 291 -0.20 -5.47 21.08
N GLY A 292 -0.15 -4.83 19.90
CA GLY A 292 1.11 -4.37 19.30
C GLY A 292 1.24 -4.74 17.83
N ARG A 293 2.42 -4.51 17.27
CA ARG A 293 2.75 -4.57 15.83
C ARG A 293 3.81 -5.64 15.56
N PRO A 294 3.42 -6.87 15.19
CA PRO A 294 4.38 -7.94 14.94
C PRO A 294 5.10 -7.75 13.59
N GLY A 295 6.29 -8.33 13.48
CA GLY A 295 7.09 -8.36 12.26
C GLY A 295 8.58 -8.10 12.50
N THR A 296 9.36 -8.12 11.41
CA THR A 296 10.83 -7.97 11.45
C THR A 296 11.32 -6.65 12.03
N VAL A 297 10.51 -5.61 11.92
CA VAL A 297 10.71 -4.28 12.50
C VAL A 297 9.44 -3.85 13.26
N GLY A 298 8.73 -4.82 13.81
CA GLY A 298 7.61 -4.60 14.73
C GLY A 298 8.07 -4.27 16.15
N ASP A 299 7.12 -4.08 17.05
CA ASP A 299 7.40 -3.92 18.47
C ASP A 299 7.57 -5.28 19.19
N ARG A 300 8.13 -5.26 20.40
CA ARG A 300 8.36 -6.49 21.19
C ARG A 300 7.04 -7.12 21.61
N SER A 301 6.06 -6.33 22.03
CA SER A 301 4.79 -6.85 22.54
C SER A 301 3.97 -7.58 21.48
N GLY A 302 3.87 -7.01 20.28
CA GLY A 302 3.20 -7.65 19.14
C GLY A 302 3.88 -8.96 18.74
N ASN A 303 5.23 -8.96 18.74
CA ASN A 303 5.98 -10.19 18.45
C ASN A 303 5.81 -11.23 19.57
N PHE A 304 5.86 -10.85 20.85
CA PHE A 304 5.59 -11.77 21.95
C PHE A 304 4.17 -12.37 21.86
N ALA A 305 3.18 -11.52 21.60
CA ALA A 305 1.79 -11.97 21.47
C ALA A 305 1.61 -13.00 20.34
N VAL A 306 2.22 -12.77 19.19
CA VAL A 306 2.12 -13.72 18.06
C VAL A 306 2.92 -15.00 18.35
N GLN A 307 4.14 -14.88 18.88
CA GLN A 307 5.03 -16.03 19.12
C GLN A 307 4.57 -16.95 20.27
N CYS A 308 3.82 -16.42 21.24
CA CYS A 308 3.25 -17.19 22.35
C CYS A 308 1.81 -17.66 22.11
N SER A 309 1.21 -17.34 20.95
CA SER A 309 -0.16 -17.75 20.64
C SER A 309 -0.29 -19.26 20.43
N ASP A 310 -1.44 -19.83 20.76
CA ASP A 310 -1.81 -21.21 20.45
C ASP A 310 -2.80 -21.32 19.28
N LEU A 311 -3.35 -20.17 18.85
CA LEU A 311 -4.13 -20.03 17.63
C LEU A 311 -3.86 -18.67 16.99
N LEU A 312 -3.59 -18.67 15.68
CA LEU A 312 -3.41 -17.46 14.89
C LEU A 312 -4.45 -17.43 13.77
N LEU A 313 -5.45 -16.53 13.89
CA LEU A 313 -6.43 -16.27 12.84
C LEU A 313 -5.92 -15.13 11.95
N VAL A 314 -5.68 -15.42 10.68
CA VAL A 314 -5.15 -14.48 9.68
C VAL A 314 -6.23 -14.12 8.68
N LEU A 315 -6.61 -12.85 8.59
CA LEU A 315 -7.65 -12.37 7.69
C LEU A 315 -7.08 -11.40 6.65
N GLY A 316 -7.01 -11.82 5.38
CA GLY A 316 -6.54 -10.99 4.27
C GLY A 316 -5.13 -10.43 4.47
N CYS A 317 -4.25 -11.21 5.08
CA CYS A 317 -2.84 -10.92 5.28
C CYS A 317 -2.00 -12.04 4.66
N ARG A 318 -1.24 -11.71 3.63
CA ARG A 318 -0.44 -12.70 2.87
C ARG A 318 0.79 -13.24 3.61
N LEU A 319 1.05 -12.87 4.86
CA LEU A 319 2.19 -13.34 5.66
C LEU A 319 3.53 -13.30 4.88
N ASN A 320 3.89 -12.12 4.38
CA ASN A 320 5.13 -11.93 3.65
C ASN A 320 6.36 -12.00 4.59
N ILE A 321 7.57 -12.06 4.03
CA ILE A 321 8.82 -12.18 4.79
C ILE A 321 9.00 -11.05 5.82
N ARG A 322 8.56 -9.84 5.53
CA ARG A 322 8.61 -8.72 6.50
C ARG A 322 7.76 -9.02 7.74
N GLN A 323 6.67 -9.77 7.58
CA GLN A 323 5.77 -10.17 8.68
C GLN A 323 6.29 -11.39 9.44
N ILE A 324 6.75 -12.44 8.74
CA ILE A 324 7.12 -13.72 9.34
C ILE A 324 8.63 -13.91 9.54
N SER A 325 9.47 -12.99 9.04
CA SER A 325 10.93 -13.08 9.02
C SER A 325 11.48 -14.17 8.08
N TYR A 326 12.79 -14.18 7.90
CA TYR A 326 13.51 -15.26 7.19
C TYR A 326 13.57 -16.55 8.01
N ASN A 327 13.42 -16.47 9.34
CA ASN A 327 13.23 -17.65 10.20
C ASN A 327 11.75 -18.02 10.28
N TYR A 328 11.15 -18.26 9.12
CA TYR A 328 9.70 -18.51 9.00
C TYR A 328 9.26 -19.82 9.65
N ALA A 329 10.13 -20.82 9.77
CA ALA A 329 9.85 -22.04 10.53
C ALA A 329 9.62 -21.77 12.03
N GLY A 330 10.23 -20.71 12.58
CA GLY A 330 10.04 -20.27 13.96
C GLY A 330 8.89 -19.28 14.16
N PHE A 331 8.05 -19.04 13.14
CA PHE A 331 6.91 -18.10 13.26
C PHE A 331 5.71 -18.77 13.93
N ALA A 332 5.31 -18.23 15.09
CA ALA A 332 4.18 -18.74 15.90
C ALA A 332 4.20 -20.28 15.99
N PRO A 333 5.26 -20.88 16.59
CA PRO A 333 5.55 -22.31 16.46
C PRO A 333 4.46 -23.19 17.08
N ASP A 334 3.83 -22.74 18.16
CA ASP A 334 2.80 -23.47 18.88
C ASP A 334 1.36 -23.16 18.40
N ALA A 335 1.22 -22.18 17.50
CA ALA A 335 -0.10 -21.73 17.07
C ALA A 335 -0.66 -22.61 15.96
N LYS A 336 -1.91 -23.02 16.10
CA LYS A 336 -2.76 -23.49 15.01
C LYS A 336 -3.07 -22.31 14.09
N LYS A 337 -2.59 -22.33 12.85
CA LYS A 337 -2.70 -21.22 11.89
C LYS A 337 -3.92 -21.41 11.00
N ILE A 338 -4.88 -20.50 11.11
CA ILE A 338 -6.08 -20.42 10.28
C ILE A 338 -5.92 -19.19 9.40
N MET A 339 -5.94 -19.36 8.10
CA MET A 339 -5.75 -18.24 7.16
C MET A 339 -6.89 -18.19 6.14
N VAL A 340 -7.50 -17.02 6.03
CA VAL A 340 -8.54 -16.71 5.05
C VAL A 340 -7.97 -15.75 4.03
N ASP A 341 -7.92 -16.17 2.78
CA ASP A 341 -7.44 -15.33 1.68
C ASP A 341 -8.23 -15.60 0.39
N VAL A 342 -8.32 -14.56 -0.44
CA VAL A 342 -8.94 -14.60 -1.76
C VAL A 342 -8.01 -15.21 -2.81
N ASP A 343 -6.71 -15.28 -2.52
CA ASP A 343 -5.66 -15.75 -3.41
C ASP A 343 -5.13 -17.12 -2.92
N ALA A 344 -5.58 -18.17 -3.56
CA ALA A 344 -5.24 -19.53 -3.20
C ALA A 344 -3.72 -19.81 -3.13
N PRO A 345 -2.85 -19.30 -4.03
CA PRO A 345 -1.40 -19.45 -3.91
C PRO A 345 -0.82 -18.93 -2.58
N GLU A 346 -1.40 -17.90 -1.99
CA GLU A 346 -0.94 -17.37 -0.69
C GLU A 346 -1.20 -18.36 0.47
N LEU A 347 -2.24 -19.19 0.35
CA LEU A 347 -2.57 -20.22 1.35
C LEU A 347 -1.59 -21.42 1.34
N PHE A 348 -0.92 -21.66 0.21
CA PHE A 348 -0.09 -22.87 -0.02
C PHE A 348 1.37 -22.55 -0.37
N LYS A 349 1.80 -21.31 -0.18
CA LYS A 349 3.18 -20.93 -0.46
C LYS A 349 4.19 -21.65 0.45
N PRO A 350 5.44 -21.90 0.00
CA PRO A 350 6.39 -22.76 0.69
C PRO A 350 6.99 -22.19 1.97
N THR A 351 6.79 -20.91 2.26
CA THR A 351 7.42 -20.25 3.41
C THR A 351 6.73 -20.55 4.74
N ILE A 352 5.46 -20.95 4.74
CA ILE A 352 4.70 -21.22 5.95
C ILE A 352 3.61 -22.25 5.71
N SER A 353 3.46 -23.19 6.64
CA SER A 353 2.35 -24.13 6.64
C SER A 353 1.13 -23.51 7.34
N ILE A 354 -0.02 -23.59 6.68
CA ILE A 354 -1.31 -23.19 7.22
C ILE A 354 -2.10 -24.44 7.58
N ASP A 355 -2.52 -24.55 8.85
CA ASP A 355 -3.23 -25.73 9.35
C ASP A 355 -4.66 -25.80 8.83
N ILE A 356 -5.34 -24.65 8.74
CA ILE A 356 -6.68 -24.53 8.16
C ILE A 356 -6.69 -23.41 7.11
N PRO A 357 -6.42 -23.74 5.84
CA PRO A 357 -6.55 -22.80 4.74
C PRO A 357 -8.01 -22.62 4.34
N ILE A 358 -8.49 -21.38 4.29
CA ILE A 358 -9.86 -21.02 3.89
C ILE A 358 -9.78 -20.12 2.66
N HIS A 359 -10.09 -20.70 1.49
CA HIS A 359 -10.14 -19.95 0.24
C HIS A 359 -11.49 -19.27 0.10
N ALA A 360 -11.59 -18.02 0.51
CA ALA A 360 -12.83 -17.26 0.53
C ALA A 360 -12.59 -15.75 0.42
N ASP A 361 -13.62 -15.05 -0.05
CA ASP A 361 -13.67 -13.60 -0.04
C ASP A 361 -14.10 -13.08 1.33
N LEU A 362 -13.37 -12.12 1.87
CA LEU A 362 -13.72 -11.49 3.15
C LEU A 362 -15.07 -10.76 3.12
N ARG A 363 -15.54 -10.33 1.94
CA ARG A 363 -16.88 -9.75 1.76
C ARG A 363 -18.01 -10.71 2.18
N THR A 364 -17.76 -12.01 2.08
CA THR A 364 -18.69 -13.05 2.48
C THR A 364 -18.30 -13.72 3.79
N PHE A 365 -17.00 -13.91 4.02
CA PHE A 365 -16.50 -14.61 5.21
C PHE A 365 -16.69 -13.80 6.50
N VAL A 366 -16.42 -12.48 6.51
CA VAL A 366 -16.59 -11.65 7.71
C VAL A 366 -18.04 -11.64 8.20
N PRO A 367 -19.07 -11.43 7.35
CA PRO A 367 -20.45 -11.58 7.76
C PRO A 367 -20.82 -12.99 8.26
N ALA A 368 -20.27 -14.05 7.63
CA ALA A 368 -20.51 -15.43 8.09
C ALA A 368 -19.93 -15.68 9.48
N MET A 369 -18.75 -15.13 9.77
CA MET A 369 -18.14 -15.16 11.11
C MET A 369 -19.00 -14.43 12.15
N ILE A 370 -19.48 -13.23 11.82
CA ILE A 370 -20.34 -12.45 12.73
C ILE A 370 -21.61 -13.24 13.07
N LYS A 371 -22.22 -13.90 12.07
CA LYS A 371 -23.39 -14.79 12.26
C LYS A 371 -23.03 -16.01 13.11
N ALA A 372 -21.87 -16.63 12.91
CA ALA A 372 -21.43 -17.80 13.67
C ALA A 372 -21.14 -17.49 15.15
N LEU A 373 -20.94 -16.21 15.49
CA LEU A 373 -20.73 -15.72 16.85
C LEU A 373 -22.04 -15.45 17.61
N ASP A 374 -23.21 -15.80 17.08
CA ASP A 374 -24.45 -15.66 17.82
C ASP A 374 -24.44 -16.54 19.08
N GLY A 375 -24.68 -15.91 20.25
CA GLY A 375 -24.55 -16.56 21.55
C GLY A 375 -23.12 -16.94 21.99
N TYR A 376 -22.08 -16.40 21.29
CA TYR A 376 -20.69 -16.60 21.70
C TYR A 376 -20.32 -15.70 22.88
N GLU A 377 -19.67 -16.28 23.86
CA GLU A 377 -19.00 -15.57 24.95
C GLU A 377 -17.51 -15.96 24.94
N ALA A 378 -16.65 -14.95 24.94
CA ALA A 378 -15.20 -15.18 24.95
C ALA A 378 -14.77 -15.83 26.28
N PRO A 379 -14.01 -16.93 26.25
CA PRO A 379 -13.45 -17.54 27.45
C PRO A 379 -12.58 -16.55 28.25
N SER A 380 -12.58 -16.66 29.58
CA SER A 380 -11.78 -15.79 30.45
C SER A 380 -10.28 -15.85 30.17
N ALA A 381 -9.79 -16.98 29.65
CA ALA A 381 -8.41 -17.16 29.25
C ALA A 381 -7.97 -16.14 28.17
N HIS A 382 -8.88 -15.76 27.24
CA HIS A 382 -8.59 -14.75 26.23
C HIS A 382 -8.29 -13.39 26.86
N ARG A 383 -9.07 -12.99 27.87
CA ARG A 383 -8.84 -11.75 28.61
C ARG A 383 -7.52 -11.79 29.36
N THR A 384 -7.20 -12.91 30.01
CA THR A 384 -5.92 -13.11 30.68
C THR A 384 -4.76 -12.93 29.72
N TYR A 385 -4.87 -13.47 28.49
CA TYR A 385 -3.84 -13.34 27.48
C TYR A 385 -3.70 -11.91 26.95
N ILE A 386 -4.81 -11.21 26.72
CA ILE A 386 -4.79 -9.78 26.35
C ILE A 386 -4.10 -8.94 27.43
N ASP A 387 -4.46 -9.14 28.70
CA ASP A 387 -3.90 -8.38 29.82
C ASP A 387 -2.40 -8.64 29.96
N TRP A 388 -1.95 -9.89 29.74
CA TRP A 388 -0.53 -10.26 29.68
C TRP A 388 0.19 -9.52 28.55
N ALA A 389 -0.36 -9.51 27.32
CA ALA A 389 0.25 -8.83 26.18
C ALA A 389 0.28 -7.30 26.37
N MET A 390 -0.80 -6.72 26.93
CA MET A 390 -0.88 -5.30 27.24
C MET A 390 0.12 -4.86 28.31
N GLU A 391 0.43 -5.73 29.27
CA GLU A 391 1.49 -5.48 30.25
C GLU A 391 2.87 -5.42 29.57
N ARG A 392 3.17 -6.35 28.64
CA ARG A 392 4.41 -6.32 27.83
C ARG A 392 4.49 -5.05 26.99
N ARG A 393 3.38 -4.59 26.43
CA ARG A 393 3.34 -3.33 25.67
C ARG A 393 3.70 -2.12 26.53
N ARG A 394 3.29 -2.09 27.80
CA ARG A 394 3.70 -1.03 28.75
C ARG A 394 5.16 -1.16 29.16
N ARG A 395 5.63 -2.40 29.36
CA ARG A 395 7.01 -2.66 29.81
C ARG A 395 8.05 -2.40 28.71
N TYR A 396 7.70 -2.63 27.45
CA TYR A 396 8.62 -2.52 26.30
C TYR A 396 8.13 -1.48 25.28
N PRO A 397 8.08 -0.19 25.63
CA PRO A 397 7.67 0.84 24.69
C PRO A 397 8.69 0.99 23.56
N ALA A 398 8.21 1.42 22.37
CA ALA A 398 9.11 1.69 21.25
C ALA A 398 9.91 2.99 21.41
N VAL A 399 9.35 3.97 22.11
CA VAL A 399 10.01 5.25 22.42
C VAL A 399 10.58 5.14 23.84
N LEU A 400 11.91 5.04 23.94
CA LEU A 400 12.58 4.85 25.23
C LEU A 400 12.87 6.19 25.92
N PRO A 401 12.89 6.25 27.27
CA PRO A 401 13.16 7.48 28.00
C PRO A 401 14.50 8.15 27.64
N GLU A 402 15.53 7.36 27.36
CA GLU A 402 16.84 7.84 26.96
C GLU A 402 16.86 8.53 25.59
N TYR A 403 15.92 8.25 24.69
CA TYR A 403 15.81 8.91 23.40
C TYR A 403 15.51 10.40 23.54
N TRP A 404 14.83 10.80 24.62
CA TRP A 404 14.53 12.19 24.93
C TRP A 404 15.74 13.00 25.41
N GLN A 405 16.86 12.33 25.70
CA GLN A 405 18.10 12.98 26.13
C GLN A 405 19.01 13.37 24.97
N THR A 406 18.65 13.03 23.72
CA THR A 406 19.38 13.41 22.52
C THR A 406 19.45 14.94 22.39
N GLN A 407 20.64 15.48 22.08
CA GLN A 407 20.89 16.92 21.94
C GLN A 407 21.52 17.25 20.59
N GLY A 408 21.28 18.43 20.06
CA GLY A 408 21.84 18.92 18.79
C GLY A 408 21.21 18.30 17.53
N VAL A 409 20.40 17.24 17.72
CA VAL A 409 19.63 16.58 16.66
C VAL A 409 18.33 16.02 17.27
N VAL A 410 17.34 15.74 16.43
CA VAL A 410 16.06 15.18 16.86
C VAL A 410 16.10 13.65 16.79
N ASN A 411 15.74 12.97 17.87
CA ASN A 411 15.53 11.53 17.81
C ASN A 411 14.27 11.20 17.01
N PRO A 412 14.34 10.35 15.97
CA PRO A 412 13.21 10.09 15.07
C PRO A 412 11.98 9.44 15.77
N TYR A 413 12.20 8.65 16.83
CA TYR A 413 11.13 8.06 17.62
C TYR A 413 10.38 9.10 18.44
N CYS A 414 11.10 10.00 19.10
CA CYS A 414 10.52 11.13 19.83
C CYS A 414 9.74 12.07 18.89
N PHE A 415 10.28 12.34 17.72
CA PHE A 415 9.58 13.15 16.71
C PHE A 415 8.27 12.49 16.29
N THR A 416 8.31 11.20 15.96
CA THR A 416 7.10 10.47 15.53
C THR A 416 6.05 10.45 16.63
N GLU A 417 6.42 10.20 17.88
CA GLU A 417 5.48 10.24 19.00
C GLU A 417 4.80 11.61 19.11
N ARG A 418 5.55 12.73 19.11
CA ARG A 418 5.00 14.08 19.20
C ARG A 418 4.15 14.46 17.99
N LEU A 419 4.55 14.04 16.79
CA LEU A 419 3.75 14.27 15.60
C LEU A 419 2.37 13.60 15.72
N PHE A 420 2.32 12.32 16.10
CA PHE A 420 1.04 11.60 16.20
C PHE A 420 0.19 12.07 17.39
N GLU A 421 0.78 12.63 18.43
CA GLU A 421 0.04 13.34 19.47
C GLU A 421 -0.67 14.59 18.93
N ALA A 422 0.00 15.35 18.04
CA ALA A 422 -0.52 16.58 17.45
C ALA A 422 -1.52 16.35 16.31
N LEU A 423 -1.48 15.21 15.63
CA LEU A 423 -2.41 14.86 14.54
C LEU A 423 -3.83 14.65 15.07
N GLU A 424 -4.83 15.06 14.27
CA GLU A 424 -6.25 14.88 14.58
C GLU A 424 -6.72 13.45 14.21
N PRO A 425 -7.87 12.99 14.74
CA PRO A 425 -8.59 11.84 14.17
C PRO A 425 -8.88 12.03 12.67
N ASP A 426 -9.12 10.94 11.96
CA ASP A 426 -9.51 10.92 10.54
C ASP A 426 -8.48 11.53 9.56
N GLU A 427 -7.25 11.82 9.98
CA GLU A 427 -6.20 12.31 9.08
C GLU A 427 -5.60 11.20 8.23
N VAL A 428 -5.20 11.56 7.02
CA VAL A 428 -4.51 10.67 6.08
C VAL A 428 -3.02 10.95 6.11
N ILE A 429 -2.24 9.92 6.42
CA ILE A 429 -0.79 9.95 6.56
C ILE A 429 -0.18 8.99 5.54
N VAL A 430 0.59 9.53 4.62
CA VAL A 430 1.35 8.76 3.63
C VAL A 430 2.80 8.70 4.05
N MET A 431 3.41 7.53 3.97
CA MET A 431 4.81 7.34 4.34
C MET A 431 5.67 7.01 3.12
N ALA A 432 6.88 7.57 3.07
CA ALA A 432 7.98 7.01 2.30
C ALA A 432 8.46 5.66 2.89
N ASP A 433 9.47 5.07 2.28
CA ASP A 433 10.18 3.92 2.84
C ASP A 433 11.36 4.31 3.76
N ALA A 434 12.10 3.32 4.26
CA ALA A 434 13.23 3.46 5.18
C ALA A 434 12.85 4.14 6.51
N THR A 435 13.55 5.19 6.94
CA THR A 435 13.40 5.78 8.28
C THR A 435 11.97 6.25 8.54
N ALA A 436 11.38 6.99 7.59
CA ALA A 436 10.03 7.51 7.73
C ALA A 436 8.98 6.39 7.94
N ALA A 437 9.11 5.26 7.23
CA ALA A 437 8.19 4.13 7.41
C ALA A 437 8.51 3.33 8.68
N VAL A 438 9.77 2.89 8.86
CA VAL A 438 10.14 1.96 9.95
C VAL A 438 9.88 2.58 11.31
N VAL A 439 10.34 3.81 11.53
CA VAL A 439 10.15 4.49 12.82
C VAL A 439 8.68 4.79 13.07
N THR A 440 7.95 5.22 12.04
CA THR A 440 6.51 5.50 12.17
C THR A 440 5.73 4.24 12.50
N VAL A 441 6.02 3.12 11.83
CA VAL A 441 5.39 1.84 12.13
C VAL A 441 5.64 1.41 13.59
N GLN A 442 6.80 1.70 14.15
CA GLN A 442 7.13 1.35 15.54
C GLN A 442 6.56 2.32 16.58
N ALA A 443 6.59 3.64 16.31
CA ALA A 443 6.37 4.67 17.33
C ALA A 443 5.00 5.39 17.20
N ALA A 444 4.34 5.35 16.06
CA ALA A 444 3.07 6.05 15.86
C ALA A 444 1.99 5.55 16.81
N LYS A 445 1.20 6.46 17.38
CA LYS A 445 0.01 6.17 18.18
C LYS A 445 -1.22 6.56 17.37
N LEU A 446 -1.75 5.61 16.63
CA LEU A 446 -2.87 5.84 15.72
C LEU A 446 -4.17 6.12 16.46
N LYS A 447 -4.87 7.16 16.03
CA LYS A 447 -6.20 7.54 16.49
C LYS A 447 -7.28 6.95 15.57
N LYS A 448 -8.50 6.88 16.07
CA LYS A 448 -9.65 6.39 15.29
C LYS A 448 -9.79 7.16 13.98
N GLY A 449 -10.03 6.44 12.89
CA GLY A 449 -10.25 7.00 11.56
C GLY A 449 -8.99 7.41 10.80
N GLN A 450 -7.83 7.52 11.46
CA GLN A 450 -6.58 7.81 10.75
C GLN A 450 -6.24 6.71 9.74
N ARG A 451 -5.70 7.13 8.59
CA ARG A 451 -5.17 6.23 7.57
C ARG A 451 -3.65 6.38 7.51
N LEU A 452 -2.94 5.27 7.62
CA LEU A 452 -1.48 5.22 7.59
C LEU A 452 -1.02 4.13 6.62
N TYR A 453 -0.30 4.49 5.56
CA TYR A 453 0.17 3.51 4.57
C TYR A 453 1.41 3.95 3.78
N SER A 454 2.07 2.96 3.20
CA SER A 454 3.07 3.08 2.14
C SER A 454 2.85 1.98 1.10
N ASN A 455 3.62 1.95 0.01
CA ASN A 455 3.64 0.84 -0.96
C ASN A 455 4.54 -0.31 -0.48
N SER A 456 4.29 -0.83 0.70
CA SER A 456 5.21 -1.69 1.46
C SER A 456 5.62 -2.99 0.75
N GLY A 457 4.84 -3.49 -0.20
CA GLY A 457 5.16 -4.67 -0.98
C GLY A 457 6.33 -4.46 -1.95
N ALA A 458 6.37 -3.32 -2.62
CA ALA A 458 7.47 -2.89 -3.48
C ALA A 458 8.55 -2.12 -2.71
N ALA A 459 8.15 -1.43 -1.66
CA ALA A 459 9.01 -0.59 -0.82
C ALA A 459 9.81 0.46 -1.63
N SER A 460 9.15 1.09 -2.60
CA SER A 460 9.78 2.04 -3.52
C SER A 460 10.05 3.38 -2.83
N MET A 461 11.30 3.80 -2.79
CA MET A 461 11.64 5.18 -2.47
C MET A 461 11.03 6.12 -3.53
N GLY A 462 10.73 7.37 -3.13
CA GLY A 462 10.03 8.33 -3.99
C GLY A 462 8.53 8.14 -4.09
N TYR A 463 7.94 7.26 -3.27
CA TYR A 463 6.48 7.07 -3.17
C TYR A 463 5.78 8.25 -2.46
N ASP A 464 6.47 8.94 -1.57
CA ASP A 464 5.96 10.00 -0.69
C ASP A 464 5.16 11.09 -1.39
N LEU A 465 5.78 11.86 -2.28
CA LEU A 465 5.13 12.98 -2.97
C LEU A 465 4.01 12.52 -3.91
N PRO A 466 4.23 11.53 -4.81
CA PRO A 466 3.17 11.02 -5.66
C PRO A 466 1.97 10.47 -4.87
N ALA A 467 2.24 9.71 -3.83
CA ALA A 467 1.18 9.15 -3.01
C ALA A 467 0.39 10.23 -2.25
N THR A 468 1.05 11.31 -1.84
CA THR A 468 0.39 12.50 -1.28
C THR A 468 -0.57 13.14 -2.28
N ILE A 469 -0.18 13.24 -3.56
CA ILE A 469 -1.05 13.73 -4.64
C ILE A 469 -2.26 12.81 -4.80
N GLY A 470 -2.03 11.50 -4.92
CA GLY A 470 -3.11 10.51 -5.05
C GLY A 470 -4.07 10.50 -3.87
N ALA A 471 -3.52 10.53 -2.65
CA ALA A 471 -4.30 10.60 -1.41
C ALA A 471 -5.22 11.82 -1.37
N TRP A 472 -4.70 13.01 -1.71
CA TRP A 472 -5.49 14.23 -1.71
C TRP A 472 -6.72 14.14 -2.62
N HIS A 473 -6.55 13.61 -3.83
CA HIS A 473 -7.65 13.43 -4.77
C HIS A 473 -8.65 12.33 -4.37
N ALA A 474 -8.27 11.45 -3.46
CA ALA A 474 -9.13 10.41 -2.89
C ALA A 474 -9.91 10.88 -1.65
N MET A 475 -9.46 11.96 -1.00
CA MET A 475 -10.05 12.47 0.24
C MET A 475 -11.37 13.21 -0.03
N PRO A 476 -12.27 13.29 0.97
CA PRO A 476 -13.50 14.04 0.83
C PRO A 476 -13.22 15.56 0.69
N PRO A 477 -14.13 16.33 0.07
CA PRO A 477 -13.96 17.78 -0.09
C PRO A 477 -13.83 18.56 1.23
N THR A 478 -14.20 17.95 2.35
CA THR A 478 -14.08 18.52 3.71
C THR A 478 -12.69 18.36 4.30
N ALA A 479 -11.80 17.60 3.65
CA ALA A 479 -10.44 17.39 4.11
C ALA A 479 -9.66 18.72 4.15
N LYS A 480 -8.90 18.93 5.22
CA LYS A 480 -8.16 20.17 5.43
C LYS A 480 -6.72 20.10 4.94
N ARG A 481 -6.13 18.92 4.99
CA ARG A 481 -4.72 18.67 4.68
C ARG A 481 -4.46 17.18 4.46
N VAL A 482 -3.32 16.87 3.88
CA VAL A 482 -2.75 15.52 3.82
C VAL A 482 -1.35 15.54 4.42
N ILE A 483 -1.02 14.52 5.23
CA ILE A 483 0.28 14.42 5.89
C ILE A 483 1.19 13.52 5.07
N CYS A 484 2.41 13.99 4.82
CA CYS A 484 3.44 13.27 4.09
C CYS A 484 4.68 13.11 4.97
N LEU A 485 5.10 11.86 5.21
CA LEU A 485 6.33 11.55 5.93
C LEU A 485 7.39 11.12 4.92
N ALA A 486 8.36 11.98 4.66
CA ALA A 486 9.38 11.78 3.64
C ALA A 486 10.78 11.67 4.24
N GLY A 487 11.66 10.88 3.65
CA GLY A 487 13.10 10.93 3.92
C GLY A 487 13.82 11.83 2.93
N ASP A 488 14.95 12.42 3.33
CA ASP A 488 15.76 13.29 2.47
C ASP A 488 16.22 12.60 1.17
N GLY A 489 16.51 11.28 1.24
CA GLY A 489 16.84 10.49 0.06
C GLY A 489 15.62 10.08 -0.78
N SER A 490 14.49 9.81 -0.15
CA SER A 490 13.27 9.38 -0.83
C SER A 490 12.64 10.50 -1.65
N ILE A 491 12.50 11.68 -1.06
CA ILE A 491 11.90 12.84 -1.71
C ILE A 491 12.62 13.22 -3.03
N MET A 492 13.93 12.93 -3.12
CA MET A 492 14.72 13.23 -4.32
C MET A 492 14.32 12.41 -5.55
N GLN A 493 13.66 11.26 -5.38
CA GLN A 493 13.37 10.36 -6.50
C GLN A 493 12.11 10.75 -7.30
N ASN A 494 11.25 11.62 -6.74
CA ASN A 494 10.13 12.25 -7.43
C ASN A 494 10.03 13.74 -7.06
N PHE A 495 11.19 14.37 -6.93
CA PHE A 495 11.36 15.74 -6.45
C PHE A 495 10.56 16.79 -7.23
N GLN A 496 10.41 16.60 -8.54
CA GLN A 496 9.66 17.47 -9.44
C GLN A 496 8.17 17.56 -9.06
N GLU A 497 7.64 16.58 -8.34
CA GLU A 497 6.23 16.56 -7.94
C GLU A 497 5.89 17.57 -6.82
N LEU A 498 6.91 18.22 -6.23
CA LEU A 498 6.71 19.43 -5.43
C LEU A 498 5.96 20.49 -6.24
N GLN A 499 6.29 20.62 -7.54
CA GLN A 499 5.57 21.54 -8.42
C GLN A 499 4.11 21.09 -8.65
N THR A 500 3.85 19.80 -8.77
CA THR A 500 2.49 19.29 -8.90
C THR A 500 1.65 19.62 -7.66
N ILE A 501 2.22 19.44 -6.47
CA ILE A 501 1.56 19.77 -5.20
C ILE A 501 1.17 21.25 -5.15
N ILE A 502 2.09 22.14 -5.46
CA ILE A 502 1.84 23.60 -5.48
C ILE A 502 0.85 23.97 -6.59
N GLY A 503 1.06 23.46 -7.80
CA GLY A 503 0.24 23.77 -8.97
C GLY A 503 -1.22 23.31 -8.82
N GLN A 504 -1.46 22.23 -8.10
CA GLN A 504 -2.79 21.70 -7.77
C GLN A 504 -3.38 22.31 -6.48
N GLY A 505 -2.64 23.16 -5.77
CA GLY A 505 -3.09 23.75 -4.51
C GLY A 505 -3.30 22.74 -3.38
N ILE A 506 -2.55 21.65 -3.37
CA ILE A 506 -2.67 20.56 -2.38
C ILE A 506 -2.09 21.04 -1.04
N PRO A 507 -2.87 21.07 0.07
CA PRO A 507 -2.39 21.48 1.38
C PRO A 507 -1.58 20.36 2.07
N ALA A 508 -0.52 19.92 1.43
CA ALA A 508 0.36 18.87 1.92
C ALA A 508 1.23 19.37 3.08
N LYS A 509 1.28 18.63 4.18
CA LYS A 509 2.18 18.85 5.31
C LYS A 509 3.28 17.80 5.24
N ILE A 510 4.43 18.18 4.69
CA ILE A 510 5.57 17.31 4.45
C ILE A 510 6.51 17.40 5.64
N PHE A 511 6.61 16.31 6.41
CA PHE A 511 7.59 16.17 7.47
C PHE A 511 8.79 15.40 6.93
N LEU A 512 9.91 16.10 6.81
CA LEU A 512 11.13 15.60 6.19
C LEU A 512 12.10 15.10 7.25
N TYR A 513 12.34 13.79 7.28
CA TYR A 513 13.35 13.13 8.10
C TYR A 513 14.71 13.30 7.43
N ASN A 514 15.45 14.36 7.80
CA ASN A 514 16.79 14.63 7.25
C ASN A 514 17.85 13.98 8.14
N ASN A 515 18.36 12.85 7.71
CA ASN A 515 19.52 12.18 8.30
C ASN A 515 20.77 12.21 7.38
N SER A 516 20.78 13.10 6.40
CA SER A 516 21.82 13.28 5.39
C SER A 516 22.16 11.98 4.66
N GLY A 517 21.11 11.21 4.24
CA GLY A 517 21.36 10.03 3.43
C GLY A 517 20.43 8.84 3.61
N TYR A 518 20.91 7.71 3.14
CA TYR A 518 20.19 6.44 3.17
C TYR A 518 20.52 5.67 4.45
N HIS A 519 19.81 5.98 5.53
CA HIS A 519 20.12 5.49 6.86
C HIS A 519 20.07 3.95 6.98
N SER A 520 19.11 3.29 6.37
CA SER A 520 19.04 1.82 6.38
C SER A 520 20.27 1.18 5.73
N ILE A 521 20.78 1.79 4.66
CA ILE A 521 22.00 1.33 3.98
C ILE A 521 23.23 1.57 4.88
N ARG A 522 23.31 2.74 5.51
CA ARG A 522 24.38 3.05 6.48
C ARG A 522 24.43 2.02 7.60
N GLN A 523 23.29 1.67 8.20
CA GLN A 523 23.21 0.63 9.24
C GLN A 523 23.68 -0.73 8.74
N THR A 524 23.30 -1.12 7.52
CA THR A 524 23.73 -2.38 6.91
C THR A 524 25.24 -2.39 6.70
N GLN A 525 25.79 -1.31 6.16
CA GLN A 525 27.23 -1.19 5.90
C GLN A 525 28.04 -1.20 7.21
N GLN A 526 27.55 -0.56 8.26
CA GLN A 526 28.17 -0.62 9.58
C GLN A 526 28.12 -2.03 10.19
N ALA A 527 27.02 -2.75 10.00
CA ALA A 527 26.84 -4.07 10.61
C ALA A 527 27.60 -5.20 9.91
N TYR A 528 27.83 -5.10 8.59
CA TYR A 528 28.34 -6.23 7.80
C TYR A 528 29.65 -5.94 7.06
N PHE A 529 30.06 -4.67 6.94
CA PHE A 529 31.20 -4.27 6.13
C PHE A 529 32.18 -3.35 6.88
N ASP A 530 32.33 -3.52 8.17
CA ASP A 530 33.26 -2.79 9.04
C ASP A 530 33.15 -1.25 8.90
N GLY A 531 31.93 -0.77 8.61
CA GLY A 531 31.66 0.66 8.44
C GLY A 531 32.12 1.25 7.10
N HIS A 532 32.57 0.44 6.15
CA HIS A 532 32.89 0.92 4.80
C HIS A 532 31.63 1.43 4.11
N SER A 533 31.56 2.75 3.91
CA SER A 533 30.37 3.44 3.40
C SER A 533 30.45 3.69 1.90
N VAL A 534 29.43 3.25 1.16
CA VAL A 534 29.30 3.49 -0.28
C VAL A 534 27.88 3.99 -0.58
N GLY A 535 27.76 5.16 -1.19
CA GLY A 535 26.49 5.69 -1.71
C GLY A 535 25.39 5.92 -0.67
N CYS A 536 25.73 6.17 0.61
CA CYS A 536 24.73 6.33 1.67
C CYS A 536 24.69 7.73 2.33
N GLY A 537 25.56 8.64 1.91
CA GLY A 537 25.61 10.02 2.41
C GLY A 537 26.70 10.84 1.76
N PRO A 538 26.91 12.10 2.17
CA PRO A 538 27.89 13.02 1.55
C PRO A 538 29.31 12.47 1.51
N ASP A 539 29.74 11.80 2.56
CA ASP A 539 31.08 11.20 2.67
C ASP A 539 31.27 9.98 1.76
N SER A 540 30.21 9.49 1.13
CA SER A 540 30.21 8.30 0.28
C SER A 540 29.56 8.55 -1.11
N GLY A 541 29.49 9.82 -1.55
CA GLY A 541 29.14 10.20 -2.91
C GLY A 541 27.68 10.60 -3.15
N VAL A 542 26.83 10.73 -2.10
CA VAL A 542 25.44 11.19 -2.24
C VAL A 542 25.24 12.48 -1.47
N THR A 543 24.88 13.55 -2.18
CA THR A 543 24.62 14.88 -1.60
C THR A 543 23.16 15.28 -1.77
N PHE A 544 22.68 16.19 -0.91
CA PHE A 544 21.32 16.69 -0.90
C PHE A 544 21.30 18.21 -1.01
N PRO A 545 20.22 18.80 -1.56
CA PRO A 545 20.08 20.25 -1.63
C PRO A 545 19.81 20.84 -0.24
N ASP A 546 19.94 22.16 -0.13
CA ASP A 546 19.36 22.93 0.95
C ASP A 546 17.82 22.94 0.79
N PHE A 547 17.11 22.19 1.59
CA PHE A 547 15.66 22.05 1.48
C PHE A 547 14.92 23.34 1.84
N GLY A 548 15.51 24.26 2.59
CA GLY A 548 14.95 25.59 2.79
C GLY A 548 14.92 26.41 1.51
N LYS A 549 15.99 26.37 0.71
CA LYS A 549 16.02 27.01 -0.61
C LYS A 549 15.07 26.35 -1.59
N VAL A 550 14.95 25.04 -1.52
CA VAL A 550 13.97 24.27 -2.30
C VAL A 550 12.55 24.70 -1.95
N ALA A 551 12.19 24.70 -0.69
CA ALA A 551 10.87 25.14 -0.21
C ALA A 551 10.55 26.55 -0.72
N GLN A 552 11.50 27.48 -0.63
CA GLN A 552 11.36 28.84 -1.14
C GLN A 552 11.14 28.86 -2.67
N ALA A 553 11.93 28.09 -3.42
CA ALA A 553 11.85 28.06 -4.88
C ALA A 553 10.50 27.54 -5.40
N PHE A 554 9.92 26.54 -4.74
CA PHE A 554 8.61 25.97 -5.10
C PHE A 554 7.43 26.70 -4.44
N GLY A 555 7.66 27.57 -3.44
CA GLY A 555 6.60 28.33 -2.76
C GLY A 555 5.95 27.61 -1.58
N PHE A 556 6.67 26.69 -0.93
CA PHE A 556 6.22 26.06 0.31
C PHE A 556 6.50 26.95 1.52
N ALA A 557 5.60 26.96 2.51
CA ALA A 557 5.97 27.39 3.85
C ALA A 557 7.04 26.44 4.41
N TYR A 558 7.99 26.96 5.18
CA TYR A 558 9.12 26.16 5.64
C TYR A 558 9.45 26.41 7.10
N THR A 559 9.56 25.32 7.85
CA THR A 559 10.10 25.28 9.20
C THR A 559 11.21 24.25 9.30
N ARG A 560 12.12 24.41 10.27
CA ARG A 560 13.18 23.43 10.52
C ARG A 560 13.56 23.40 11.99
N THR A 561 14.02 22.24 12.47
CA THR A 561 14.63 22.15 13.80
C THR A 561 15.61 20.99 13.90
N SER A 562 16.62 21.16 14.77
CA SER A 562 17.53 20.12 15.24
C SER A 562 17.43 19.86 16.75
N GLU A 563 16.47 20.51 17.43
CA GLU A 563 16.34 20.45 18.87
C GLU A 563 14.98 19.90 19.29
N HIS A 564 14.97 19.04 20.33
CA HIS A 564 13.73 18.51 20.88
C HIS A 564 12.82 19.61 21.46
N GLU A 565 13.42 20.66 22.05
CA GLU A 565 12.69 21.78 22.66
C GLU A 565 11.84 22.53 21.62
N ASP A 566 12.35 22.68 20.39
CA ASP A 566 11.66 23.40 19.32
C ASP A 566 10.71 22.51 18.50
N MET A 567 10.82 21.20 18.62
CA MET A 567 10.12 20.22 17.79
C MET A 567 8.61 20.37 17.84
N VAL A 568 8.03 20.52 19.03
CA VAL A 568 6.56 20.67 19.20
C VAL A 568 6.06 21.93 18.51
N ARG A 569 6.81 23.04 18.61
CA ARG A 569 6.47 24.29 17.93
C ARG A 569 6.59 24.12 16.41
N ALA A 570 7.66 23.52 15.90
CA ALA A 570 7.84 23.30 14.46
C ALA A 570 6.73 22.43 13.87
N ILE A 571 6.29 21.40 14.58
CA ILE A 571 5.14 20.56 14.19
C ILE A 571 3.87 21.41 14.14
N ALA A 572 3.57 22.16 15.21
CA ALA A 572 2.36 22.99 15.31
C ALA A 572 2.31 24.07 14.21
N ASP A 573 3.41 24.79 13.99
CA ASP A 573 3.53 25.83 12.96
C ASP A 573 3.31 25.23 11.56
N THR A 574 3.87 24.06 11.27
CA THR A 574 3.70 23.37 10.00
C THR A 574 2.24 22.93 9.79
N LEU A 575 1.62 22.34 10.81
CA LEU A 575 0.22 21.91 10.74
C LEU A 575 -0.73 23.09 10.56
N ALA A 576 -0.43 24.25 11.17
CA ALA A 576 -1.22 25.46 11.09
C ALA A 576 -0.97 26.29 9.82
N ALA A 577 0.15 26.10 9.13
CA ALA A 577 0.50 26.87 7.94
C ALA A 577 -0.60 26.78 6.88
N PRO A 578 -0.97 27.87 6.21
CA PRO A 578 -1.89 27.82 5.08
C PRO A 578 -1.24 27.14 3.87
N GLY A 579 -1.97 26.27 3.17
CA GLY A 579 -1.49 25.58 1.98
C GLY A 579 -0.41 24.53 2.28
N ALA A 580 0.50 24.34 1.33
CA ALA A 580 1.58 23.37 1.43
C ALA A 580 2.74 23.84 2.31
N ALA A 581 3.30 22.97 3.12
CA ALA A 581 4.40 23.28 4.03
C ALA A 581 5.38 22.12 4.14
N ILE A 582 6.66 22.43 4.32
CA ILE A 582 7.74 21.47 4.63
C ILE A 582 8.29 21.77 6.03
N CYS A 583 8.34 20.74 6.86
CA CYS A 583 9.01 20.76 8.15
C CYS A 583 10.24 19.85 8.09
N GLU A 584 11.43 20.42 8.08
CA GLU A 584 12.69 19.69 8.05
C GLU A 584 13.17 19.38 9.48
N MET A 585 13.19 18.10 9.82
CA MET A 585 13.72 17.59 11.09
C MET A 585 15.11 17.01 10.87
N PHE A 586 16.13 17.63 11.47
CA PHE A 586 17.48 17.08 11.46
C PHE A 586 17.57 15.92 12.45
N ILE A 587 17.59 14.71 11.89
CA ILE A 587 17.42 13.47 12.62
C ILE A 587 18.77 12.90 13.04
N ASP A 588 18.81 12.30 14.24
CA ASP A 588 19.97 11.57 14.75
C ASP A 588 20.39 10.43 13.82
N LYS A 589 21.58 10.54 13.26
CA LYS A 589 22.21 9.52 12.40
C LYS A 589 22.68 8.30 13.16
N GLY A 590 22.86 8.42 14.48
CA GLY A 590 23.26 7.33 15.38
C GLY A 590 22.11 6.46 15.81
N GLN A 591 20.87 6.93 15.71
CA GLN A 591 19.69 6.17 16.12
C GLN A 591 19.37 5.07 15.13
N ASN A 592 19.76 3.85 15.47
CA ASN A 592 19.39 2.67 14.70
C ASN A 592 17.91 2.31 14.86
N PHE A 593 17.35 1.59 13.86
CA PHE A 593 16.02 1.02 14.00
C PHE A 593 16.02 -0.01 15.13
N ALA A 594 15.16 0.19 16.12
CA ALA A 594 15.06 -0.64 17.31
C ALA A 594 13.62 -0.64 17.88
N PRO A 595 13.08 -1.83 18.21
CA PRO A 595 13.69 -3.14 18.05
C PRO A 595 13.58 -3.67 16.61
N LYS A 596 14.49 -4.58 16.23
CA LYS A 596 14.43 -5.23 14.91
C LYS A 596 14.99 -6.65 14.95
N VAL A 597 14.56 -7.49 14.02
CA VAL A 597 15.20 -8.79 13.77
C VAL A 597 16.65 -8.59 13.34
N SER A 598 17.54 -9.35 13.92
CA SER A 598 18.96 -9.37 13.57
C SER A 598 19.35 -10.73 12.99
N SER A 599 20.24 -10.71 12.02
CA SER A 599 20.90 -11.91 11.50
C SER A 599 22.37 -11.87 11.82
N ARG A 600 22.96 -13.03 12.07
CA ARG A 600 24.41 -13.16 12.29
C ARG A 600 25.01 -14.13 11.27
N ARG A 601 26.21 -13.84 10.86
CA ARG A 601 27.00 -14.75 10.03
C ARG A 601 27.67 -15.79 10.94
N LEU A 602 27.54 -17.07 10.58
CA LEU A 602 28.23 -18.18 11.22
C LEU A 602 29.65 -18.35 10.64
N GLU A 603 30.49 -19.18 11.29
CA GLU A 603 31.85 -19.45 10.86
C GLU A 603 31.93 -20.10 9.46
N ASP A 604 30.92 -20.89 9.09
CA ASP A 604 30.79 -21.51 7.76
C ASP A 604 30.32 -20.54 6.68
N GLY A 605 30.09 -19.27 7.04
CA GLY A 605 29.58 -18.22 6.12
C GLY A 605 28.07 -18.17 5.97
N SER A 606 27.32 -19.12 6.53
CA SER A 606 25.87 -19.11 6.53
C SER A 606 25.29 -18.00 7.40
N MET A 607 24.06 -17.54 7.09
CA MET A 607 23.33 -16.53 7.86
C MET A 607 22.24 -17.17 8.70
N VAL A 608 22.21 -16.87 9.98
CA VAL A 608 21.14 -17.28 10.90
C VAL A 608 20.38 -16.06 11.37
N THR A 609 19.06 -16.09 11.17
CA THR A 609 18.15 -15.04 11.60
C THR A 609 17.53 -15.40 12.94
N ALA A 610 17.57 -14.46 13.91
CA ALA A 610 16.92 -14.64 15.20
C ALA A 610 15.41 -14.82 15.06
N PRO A 611 14.75 -15.55 15.97
CA PRO A 611 13.31 -15.62 16.01
C PRO A 611 12.69 -14.25 16.33
N LEU A 612 11.43 -14.04 15.95
CA LEU A 612 10.73 -12.75 16.07
C LEU A 612 10.57 -12.25 17.53
N HIS A 613 10.65 -13.11 18.51
CA HIS A 613 10.63 -12.69 19.93
C HIS A 613 11.99 -12.21 20.44
N ASP A 614 13.08 -12.50 19.73
CA ASP A 614 14.45 -12.14 20.14
C ASP A 614 15.00 -11.01 19.25
N LEU A 615 14.42 -9.84 19.40
CA LEU A 615 14.77 -8.64 18.62
C LEU A 615 16.01 -7.93 19.17
N ALA A 616 16.83 -7.39 18.27
CA ALA A 616 17.92 -6.50 18.67
C ALA A 616 17.42 -5.06 18.97
N PRO A 617 17.99 -4.34 19.96
CA PRO A 617 19.00 -4.83 20.92
C PRO A 617 18.44 -5.96 21.78
N PHE A 618 19.24 -7.02 21.95
CA PHE A 618 18.78 -8.23 22.66
C PHE A 618 18.53 -7.96 24.14
N LEU A 619 17.42 -8.49 24.66
CA LEU A 619 17.16 -8.52 26.09
C LEU A 619 18.12 -9.52 26.80
N PRO A 620 18.46 -9.30 28.10
CA PRO A 620 19.03 -10.34 28.91
C PRO A 620 18.23 -11.63 28.82
N ARG A 621 18.90 -12.80 28.82
CA ARG A 621 18.23 -14.09 28.57
C ARG A 621 17.17 -14.45 29.60
N ASP A 622 17.42 -14.17 30.85
CA ASP A 622 16.47 -14.31 31.95
C ASP A 622 15.25 -13.39 31.79
N GLU A 623 15.47 -12.16 31.39
CA GLU A 623 14.39 -11.22 31.10
C GLU A 623 13.56 -11.67 29.91
N LEU A 624 14.21 -12.15 28.83
CA LEU A 624 13.46 -12.67 27.64
C LEU A 624 12.60 -13.87 28.02
N ILE A 625 13.15 -14.81 28.83
CA ILE A 625 12.39 -15.97 29.30
C ILE A 625 11.18 -15.55 30.15
N GLU A 626 11.38 -14.57 31.05
CA GLU A 626 10.29 -14.00 31.84
C GLU A 626 9.23 -13.31 30.95
N ALA A 627 9.68 -12.50 29.99
CA ALA A 627 8.79 -11.79 29.07
C ALA A 627 7.91 -12.75 28.25
N MET A 628 8.44 -13.91 27.87
CA MET A 628 7.73 -14.95 27.12
C MET A 628 6.86 -15.87 27.99
N ARG A 629 6.95 -15.78 29.31
CA ARG A 629 6.13 -16.60 30.23
C ARG A 629 4.70 -16.10 30.23
N VAL A 630 3.80 -16.89 29.68
CA VAL A 630 2.35 -16.63 29.70
C VAL A 630 1.76 -17.23 31.00
N PRO A 631 0.83 -16.55 31.68
CA PRO A 631 0.08 -17.14 32.80
C PRO A 631 -0.69 -18.40 32.37
N GLU A 632 -0.79 -19.36 33.29
CA GLU A 632 -1.57 -20.60 33.07
C GLU A 632 -3.09 -20.34 32.92
#